data_245a32ffbd544062803a1d913532c951
#
_entry.id   245a32ffbd544062803a1d913532c951
#
_cell.length_a   1.000
_cell.length_b   1.000
_cell.length_c   1.000
_cell.angle_alpha   90.00
_cell.angle_beta   90.00
_cell.angle_gamma   90.00
#
_symmetry.space_group_name_H-M   'P 1'
#
loop_
_entity.id
_entity.type
_entity.pdbx_description
1 polymer ?
#
loop_
_entity_poly.entity_id
_entity_poly.type
_entity_poly.pdbx_seq_one_letter_code
_entity_poly.pdbx_strand_id
1 'polypeptide(L)'
;GLDDTWVGLSLTMPLKEAVLGLATEVSSTALATTSANTLLLPSRRAYNTDVDGLVTALQRAGFVHSGEFEATVLGAGATARSAVAAIHRLGARAIHMLARRPETANPARETAERLGIALEVHPFDQTRFLDSPLVIATVPPGVADGLSGRVPASPRWLLDVVYSPWPTQLAHAWQAGGGTIVSGAEMLLAQAERQVELMTGLPAPTDAMRAALPTTHS
;
A
#
# COMPACT_ATOMS: atom_id res chain seq x y z
N GLY A 1 -29.98 -7.45 -7.19
CA GLY A 1 -29.17 -6.32 -7.63
C GLY A 1 -29.01 -5.31 -6.51
N LEU A 2 -28.13 -4.36 -6.69
CA LEU A 2 -28.03 -3.20 -5.76
C LEU A 2 -29.24 -2.30 -6.00
N ASP A 3 -29.83 -1.77 -4.92
CA ASP A 3 -30.92 -0.82 -4.95
C ASP A 3 -30.41 0.61 -4.65
N ASP A 4 -31.30 1.60 -4.63
CA ASP A 4 -30.94 3.01 -4.46
C ASP A 4 -30.43 3.37 -3.05
N THR A 5 -30.40 2.40 -2.12
CA THR A 5 -29.84 2.62 -0.78
C THR A 5 -28.31 2.44 -0.74
N TRP A 6 -27.73 1.85 -1.77
CA TRP A 6 -26.29 1.66 -1.86
C TRP A 6 -25.58 2.95 -2.29
N VAL A 7 -24.66 3.44 -1.44
CA VAL A 7 -23.87 4.66 -1.72
C VAL A 7 -22.52 4.37 -2.33
N GLY A 8 -21.97 3.18 -2.14
CA GLY A 8 -20.68 2.78 -2.67
C GLY A 8 -20.29 1.35 -2.34
N LEU A 9 -19.21 0.90 -2.95
CA LEU A 9 -18.63 -0.43 -2.76
C LEU A 9 -17.16 -0.31 -2.38
N SER A 10 -16.75 -1.04 -1.32
CA SER A 10 -15.35 -1.32 -1.02
C SER A 10 -14.95 -2.60 -1.72
N LEU A 11 -13.87 -2.56 -2.49
CA LEU A 11 -13.46 -3.63 -3.39
C LEU A 11 -12.08 -4.15 -3.03
N THR A 12 -11.92 -5.47 -3.13
CA THR A 12 -10.64 -6.14 -2.98
C THR A 12 -10.33 -7.00 -4.20
N MET A 13 -9.20 -7.68 -4.20
CA MET A 13 -8.83 -8.62 -5.27
C MET A 13 -9.89 -9.73 -5.43
N PRO A 14 -10.30 -10.10 -6.67
CA PRO A 14 -9.75 -9.65 -7.95
C PRO A 14 -10.42 -8.41 -8.56
N LEU A 15 -11.32 -7.72 -7.85
CA LEU A 15 -12.23 -6.71 -8.41
C LEU A 15 -11.58 -5.34 -8.65
N LYS A 16 -10.42 -5.06 -8.05
CA LYS A 16 -9.77 -3.74 -8.09
C LYS A 16 -9.42 -3.23 -9.50
N GLU A 17 -9.17 -4.15 -10.43
CA GLU A 17 -8.91 -3.81 -11.85
C GLU A 17 -10.19 -3.84 -12.67
N ALA A 18 -11.03 -4.85 -12.45
CA ALA A 18 -12.28 -5.03 -13.20
C ALA A 18 -13.25 -3.86 -13.06
N VAL A 19 -13.28 -3.21 -11.88
CA VAL A 19 -14.18 -2.09 -11.60
C VAL A 19 -13.92 -0.87 -12.49
N LEU A 20 -12.71 -0.70 -12.99
CA LEU A 20 -12.37 0.43 -13.88
C LEU A 20 -13.18 0.41 -15.17
N GLY A 21 -13.49 -0.78 -15.71
CA GLY A 21 -14.37 -0.95 -16.88
C GLY A 21 -15.85 -0.67 -16.60
N LEU A 22 -16.25 -0.59 -15.33
CA LEU A 22 -17.61 -0.30 -14.90
C LEU A 22 -17.80 1.18 -14.49
N ALA A 23 -16.70 1.88 -14.24
CA ALA A 23 -16.72 3.27 -13.80
C ALA A 23 -17.02 4.20 -14.98
N THR A 24 -17.79 5.28 -14.72
CA THR A 24 -17.99 6.38 -15.68
C THR A 24 -16.92 7.46 -15.53
N GLU A 25 -16.34 7.54 -14.33
CA GLU A 25 -15.24 8.45 -14.03
C GLU A 25 -14.22 7.73 -13.13
N VAL A 26 -12.94 7.86 -13.44
CA VAL A 26 -11.84 7.26 -12.69
C VAL A 26 -10.94 8.36 -12.17
N SER A 27 -10.65 8.38 -10.87
CA SER A 27 -9.74 9.35 -10.27
C SER A 27 -8.33 9.22 -10.85
N SER A 28 -7.56 10.31 -10.86
CA SER A 28 -6.19 10.33 -11.38
C SER A 28 -5.30 9.26 -10.71
N THR A 29 -5.44 9.06 -9.41
CA THR A 29 -4.73 8.02 -8.66
C THR A 29 -5.11 6.62 -9.12
N ALA A 30 -6.41 6.33 -9.26
CA ALA A 30 -6.89 5.03 -9.74
C ALA A 30 -6.48 4.78 -11.20
N LEU A 31 -6.47 5.82 -12.04
CA LEU A 31 -6.01 5.75 -13.41
C LEU A 31 -4.50 5.46 -13.49
N ALA A 32 -3.69 6.18 -12.72
CA ALA A 32 -2.24 5.97 -12.68
C ALA A 32 -1.86 4.56 -12.22
N THR A 33 -2.55 4.05 -11.19
CA THR A 33 -2.29 2.70 -10.63
C THR A 33 -3.03 1.58 -11.35
N THR A 34 -3.91 1.88 -12.31
CA THR A 34 -4.83 0.92 -12.96
C THR A 34 -5.54 0.02 -11.95
N SER A 35 -5.95 0.60 -10.83
CA SER A 35 -6.55 -0.12 -9.71
C SER A 35 -7.43 0.80 -8.89
N ALA A 36 -8.63 0.35 -8.53
CA ALA A 36 -9.55 1.07 -7.65
C ALA A 36 -10.10 0.11 -6.59
N ASN A 37 -10.12 0.56 -5.34
CA ASN A 37 -10.71 -0.19 -4.24
C ASN A 37 -12.06 0.39 -3.78
N THR A 38 -12.53 1.46 -4.42
CA THR A 38 -13.76 2.17 -4.07
C THR A 38 -14.53 2.55 -5.33
N LEU A 39 -15.81 2.22 -5.38
CA LEU A 39 -16.75 2.67 -6.40
C LEU A 39 -17.91 3.39 -5.73
N LEU A 40 -18.11 4.66 -6.01
CA LEU A 40 -19.26 5.41 -5.54
C LEU A 40 -20.49 5.11 -6.40
N LEU A 41 -21.64 5.02 -5.79
CA LEU A 41 -22.94 4.84 -6.42
C LEU A 41 -23.87 6.01 -6.05
N PRO A 42 -24.73 6.49 -6.95
CA PRO A 42 -24.96 6.05 -8.33
C PRO A 42 -23.99 6.65 -9.35
N SER A 43 -23.09 7.58 -8.96
CA SER A 43 -22.20 8.31 -9.89
C SER A 43 -21.23 7.44 -10.66
N ARG A 44 -20.99 6.20 -10.22
CA ARG A 44 -20.01 5.26 -10.79
C ARG A 44 -18.59 5.83 -10.89
N ARG A 45 -18.19 6.62 -9.88
CA ARG A 45 -16.83 7.16 -9.78
C ARG A 45 -15.94 6.19 -9.03
N ALA A 46 -14.79 5.85 -9.60
CA ALA A 46 -13.82 4.91 -9.03
C ALA A 46 -12.61 5.63 -8.42
N TYR A 47 -12.21 5.18 -7.22
CA TYR A 47 -11.07 5.72 -6.47
C TYR A 47 -10.14 4.62 -5.98
N ASN A 48 -8.87 4.96 -5.81
CA ASN A 48 -7.89 4.10 -5.15
C ASN A 48 -7.47 4.73 -3.82
N THR A 49 -8.15 4.36 -2.73
CA THR A 49 -7.84 4.84 -1.39
C THR A 49 -6.71 4.07 -0.70
N ASP A 50 -6.19 2.98 -1.29
CA ASP A 50 -5.00 2.29 -0.77
C ASP A 50 -3.79 3.23 -0.74
N VAL A 51 -3.67 4.13 -1.72
CA VAL A 51 -2.59 5.12 -1.77
C VAL A 51 -2.69 6.09 -0.61
N ASP A 52 -3.91 6.59 -0.31
CA ASP A 52 -4.16 7.44 0.84
C ASP A 52 -3.87 6.69 2.15
N GLY A 53 -4.28 5.42 2.21
CA GLY A 53 -4.03 4.53 3.34
C GLY A 53 -2.54 4.37 3.66
N LEU A 54 -1.71 4.09 2.66
CA LEU A 54 -0.26 3.95 2.80
C LEU A 54 0.40 5.25 3.28
N VAL A 55 0.06 6.37 2.63
CA VAL A 55 0.62 7.69 2.99
C VAL A 55 0.22 8.07 4.40
N THR A 56 -1.06 7.99 4.73
CA THR A 56 -1.59 8.39 6.03
C THR A 56 -1.05 7.51 7.16
N ALA A 57 -0.96 6.19 6.96
CA ALA A 57 -0.39 5.28 7.96
C ALA A 57 1.07 5.62 8.28
N LEU A 58 1.90 5.85 7.26
CA LEU A 58 3.29 6.26 7.44
C LEU A 58 3.41 7.61 8.13
N GLN A 59 2.63 8.61 7.72
CA GLN A 59 2.65 9.95 8.34
C GLN A 59 2.19 9.92 9.80
N ARG A 60 1.14 9.17 10.13
CA ARG A 60 0.67 9.00 11.52
C ARG A 60 1.71 8.30 12.40
N ALA A 61 2.49 7.38 11.83
CA ALA A 61 3.60 6.75 12.53
C ALA A 61 4.82 7.67 12.70
N GLY A 62 4.83 8.84 12.07
CA GLY A 62 5.91 9.84 12.15
C GLY A 62 6.92 9.75 11.01
N PHE A 63 6.62 9.04 9.90
CA PHE A 63 7.51 9.04 8.74
C PHE A 63 7.59 10.44 8.14
N VAL A 64 8.75 11.04 8.25
CA VAL A 64 9.12 12.31 7.60
C VAL A 64 10.49 12.12 6.97
N HIS A 65 10.63 12.51 5.73
CA HIS A 65 11.92 12.52 5.05
C HIS A 65 12.18 13.91 4.49
N SER A 66 13.35 14.46 4.82
CA SER A 66 13.84 15.74 4.27
C SER A 66 14.86 15.45 3.15
N GLY A 67 14.59 15.98 1.96
CA GLY A 67 15.46 15.77 0.79
C GLY A 67 15.04 14.56 -0.06
N GLU A 68 15.87 14.25 -1.05
CA GLU A 68 15.63 13.12 -1.96
C GLU A 68 15.94 11.79 -1.28
N PHE A 69 15.10 10.79 -1.51
CA PHE A 69 15.32 9.42 -1.03
C PHE A 69 14.89 8.39 -2.05
N GLU A 70 15.37 7.18 -1.88
CA GLU A 70 14.94 6.00 -2.61
C GLU A 70 14.19 5.07 -1.66
N ALA A 71 13.20 4.36 -2.17
CA ALA A 71 12.41 3.43 -1.38
C ALA A 71 12.39 2.05 -2.04
N THR A 72 12.06 1.03 -1.23
CA THR A 72 11.95 -0.33 -1.73
C THR A 72 10.51 -0.85 -1.59
N VAL A 73 10.02 -1.54 -2.63
CA VAL A 73 8.75 -2.25 -2.63
C VAL A 73 9.00 -3.74 -2.77
N LEU A 74 8.46 -4.53 -1.86
CA LEU A 74 8.45 -6.00 -1.97
C LEU A 74 7.13 -6.45 -2.59
N GLY A 75 7.19 -7.06 -3.79
CA GLY A 75 6.02 -7.50 -4.55
C GLY A 75 5.74 -6.63 -5.78
N ALA A 76 4.89 -7.14 -6.69
CA ALA A 76 4.56 -6.50 -7.97
C ALA A 76 3.05 -6.56 -8.30
N GLY A 77 2.18 -6.78 -7.31
CA GLY A 77 0.73 -6.87 -7.48
C GLY A 77 0.01 -5.52 -7.48
N ALA A 78 -1.32 -5.53 -7.38
CA ALA A 78 -2.14 -4.32 -7.34
C ALA A 78 -1.76 -3.39 -6.18
N THR A 79 -1.54 -3.93 -4.97
CA THR A 79 -1.10 -3.14 -3.81
C THR A 79 0.31 -2.57 -4.00
N ALA A 80 1.20 -3.27 -4.73
CA ALA A 80 2.52 -2.74 -5.07
C ALA A 80 2.42 -1.49 -5.97
N ARG A 81 1.47 -1.45 -6.91
CA ARG A 81 1.21 -0.24 -7.71
C ARG A 81 0.73 0.93 -6.85
N SER A 82 -0.12 0.65 -5.87
CA SER A 82 -0.53 1.66 -4.87
C SER A 82 0.66 2.13 -4.03
N ALA A 83 1.60 1.23 -3.67
CA ALA A 83 2.83 1.58 -2.97
C ALA A 83 3.75 2.47 -3.82
N VAL A 84 3.89 2.19 -5.13
CA VAL A 84 4.62 3.09 -6.07
C VAL A 84 4.03 4.50 -6.04
N ALA A 85 2.70 4.62 -6.12
CA ALA A 85 2.04 5.94 -6.08
C ALA A 85 2.16 6.63 -4.71
N ALA A 86 2.11 5.87 -3.61
CA ALA A 86 2.30 6.40 -2.27
C ALA A 86 3.73 6.93 -2.06
N ILE A 87 4.73 6.16 -2.48
CA ILE A 87 6.15 6.52 -2.40
C ILE A 87 6.44 7.77 -3.25
N HIS A 88 5.88 7.85 -4.46
CA HIS A 88 5.96 9.07 -5.28
C HIS A 88 5.36 10.28 -4.56
N ARG A 89 4.17 10.15 -3.95
CA ARG A 89 3.51 11.21 -3.18
C ARG A 89 4.31 11.63 -1.93
N LEU A 90 5.09 10.72 -1.36
CA LEU A 90 6.01 11.01 -0.24
C LEU A 90 7.32 11.69 -0.67
N GLY A 91 7.53 11.89 -1.97
CA GLY A 91 8.67 12.65 -2.50
C GLY A 91 9.93 11.82 -2.78
N ALA A 92 9.83 10.51 -2.89
CA ALA A 92 10.96 9.69 -3.32
C ALA A 92 11.33 9.99 -4.78
N ARG A 93 12.63 9.92 -5.10
CA ARG A 93 13.16 10.10 -6.46
C ARG A 93 13.20 8.81 -7.27
N ALA A 94 13.31 7.65 -6.60
CA ALA A 94 13.40 6.35 -7.24
C ALA A 94 12.87 5.23 -6.35
N ILE A 95 12.47 4.13 -6.99
CA ILE A 95 11.94 2.94 -6.33
C ILE A 95 12.70 1.70 -6.82
N HIS A 96 13.13 0.87 -5.88
CA HIS A 96 13.61 -0.48 -6.12
C HIS A 96 12.48 -1.47 -5.81
N MET A 97 12.04 -2.20 -6.81
CA MET A 97 10.99 -3.21 -6.64
C MET A 97 11.60 -4.60 -6.64
N LEU A 98 11.43 -5.34 -5.54
CA LEU A 98 11.86 -6.73 -5.45
C LEU A 98 10.70 -7.66 -5.77
N ALA A 99 10.82 -8.43 -6.85
CA ALA A 99 9.78 -9.33 -7.33
C ALA A 99 10.32 -10.75 -7.55
N ARG A 100 9.54 -11.77 -7.14
CA ARG A 100 9.88 -13.18 -7.42
C ARG A 100 9.91 -13.50 -8.91
N ARG A 101 9.10 -12.78 -9.66
CA ARG A 101 8.99 -12.86 -11.12
C ARG A 101 9.03 -11.44 -11.69
N PRO A 102 10.23 -10.90 -11.97
CA PRO A 102 10.42 -9.52 -12.46
C PRO A 102 9.62 -9.21 -13.73
N GLU A 103 9.34 -10.20 -14.55
CA GLU A 103 8.53 -10.09 -15.77
C GLU A 103 7.05 -9.72 -15.48
N THR A 104 6.55 -10.02 -14.28
CA THR A 104 5.18 -9.66 -13.87
C THR A 104 5.04 -8.22 -13.39
N ALA A 105 6.14 -7.46 -13.33
CA ALA A 105 6.15 -6.09 -12.83
C ALA A 105 5.79 -5.02 -13.88
N ASN A 106 5.45 -5.41 -15.11
CA ASN A 106 5.11 -4.45 -16.18
C ASN A 106 4.00 -3.45 -15.77
N PRO A 107 2.88 -3.85 -15.11
CA PRO A 107 1.90 -2.88 -14.65
C PRO A 107 2.44 -1.86 -13.63
N ALA A 108 3.43 -2.24 -12.82
CA ALA A 108 4.07 -1.33 -11.89
C ALA A 108 5.05 -0.37 -12.61
N ARG A 109 5.75 -0.82 -13.66
CA ARG A 109 6.58 0.04 -14.53
C ARG A 109 5.72 1.10 -15.22
N GLU A 110 4.59 0.71 -15.81
CA GLU A 110 3.65 1.64 -16.42
C GLU A 110 3.08 2.64 -15.39
N THR A 111 2.83 2.20 -14.16
CA THR A 111 2.41 3.09 -13.07
C THR A 111 3.50 4.12 -12.78
N ALA A 112 4.75 3.70 -12.67
CA ALA A 112 5.89 4.58 -12.42
C ALA A 112 6.10 5.58 -13.57
N GLU A 113 5.97 5.14 -14.81
CA GLU A 113 6.04 6.01 -16.00
C GLU A 113 4.96 7.09 -16.00
N ARG A 114 3.70 6.71 -15.71
CA ARG A 114 2.57 7.68 -15.62
C ARG A 114 2.78 8.72 -14.51
N LEU A 115 3.48 8.35 -13.45
CA LEU A 115 3.78 9.22 -12.32
C LEU A 115 5.10 10.00 -12.50
N GLY A 116 5.93 9.63 -13.45
CA GLY A 116 7.23 10.28 -13.67
C GLY A 116 8.28 9.94 -12.61
N ILE A 117 8.19 8.76 -11.97
CA ILE A 117 9.17 8.29 -10.98
C ILE A 117 10.00 7.13 -11.55
N ALA A 118 11.30 7.13 -11.27
CA ALA A 118 12.17 6.03 -11.67
C ALA A 118 11.83 4.73 -10.91
N LEU A 119 11.73 3.61 -11.63
CA LEU A 119 11.47 2.29 -11.04
C LEU A 119 12.43 1.26 -11.64
N GLU A 120 13.23 0.63 -10.78
CA GLU A 120 14.05 -0.52 -11.13
C GLU A 120 13.48 -1.79 -10.50
N VAL A 121 13.39 -2.86 -11.30
CA VAL A 121 12.87 -4.15 -10.83
C VAL A 121 14.01 -5.14 -10.72
N HIS A 122 14.10 -5.78 -9.56
CA HIS A 122 15.15 -6.71 -9.20
C HIS A 122 14.57 -8.05 -8.76
N PRO A 123 15.37 -9.14 -8.83
CA PRO A 123 15.04 -10.40 -8.18
C PRO A 123 14.78 -10.23 -6.67
N PHE A 124 13.90 -11.05 -6.11
CA PHE A 124 13.44 -10.91 -4.72
C PHE A 124 14.54 -11.11 -3.67
N ASP A 125 15.63 -11.76 -4.02
CA ASP A 125 16.79 -12.03 -3.16
C ASP A 125 17.84 -10.91 -3.15
N GLN A 126 17.62 -9.82 -3.87
CA GLN A 126 18.52 -8.66 -3.89
C GLN A 126 18.40 -7.80 -2.62
N THR A 127 18.76 -8.39 -1.50
CA THR A 127 18.49 -7.86 -0.14
C THR A 127 19.22 -6.57 0.22
N ARG A 128 20.22 -6.14 -0.58
CA ARG A 128 20.88 -4.83 -0.41
C ARG A 128 19.91 -3.65 -0.42
N PHE A 129 18.80 -3.79 -1.13
CA PHE A 129 17.77 -2.74 -1.21
C PHE A 129 16.89 -2.65 0.04
N LEU A 130 16.99 -3.60 0.99
CA LEU A 130 16.33 -3.48 2.30
C LEU A 130 16.94 -2.37 3.16
N ASP A 131 18.11 -1.86 2.81
CA ASP A 131 18.75 -0.72 3.50
C ASP A 131 18.18 0.66 3.05
N SER A 132 17.09 0.67 2.32
CA SER A 132 16.38 1.91 1.95
C SER A 132 15.77 2.58 3.15
N PRO A 133 15.62 3.94 3.14
CA PRO A 133 14.92 4.69 4.18
C PRO A 133 13.49 4.22 4.43
N LEU A 134 12.82 3.71 3.41
CA LEU A 134 11.48 3.15 3.48
C LEU A 134 11.39 1.86 2.67
N VAL A 135 10.90 0.82 3.31
CA VAL A 135 10.52 -0.45 2.66
C VAL A 135 9.00 -0.64 2.83
N ILE A 136 8.29 -0.94 1.74
CA ILE A 136 6.87 -1.31 1.77
C ILE A 136 6.74 -2.75 1.28
N ALA A 137 6.36 -3.66 2.18
CA ALA A 137 6.08 -5.05 1.86
C ALA A 137 4.61 -5.21 1.44
N THR A 138 4.39 -5.65 0.19
CA THR A 138 3.04 -5.82 -0.39
C THR A 138 2.76 -7.27 -0.79
N VAL A 139 3.53 -8.18 -0.25
CA VAL A 139 3.40 -9.62 -0.51
C VAL A 139 2.47 -10.31 0.49
N PRO A 140 1.87 -11.46 0.14
CA PRO A 140 1.08 -12.24 1.07
C PRO A 140 1.87 -12.69 2.32
N PRO A 141 1.19 -13.03 3.43
CA PRO A 141 1.84 -13.59 4.62
C PRO A 141 2.77 -14.75 4.27
N GLY A 142 3.92 -14.82 4.93
CA GLY A 142 4.91 -15.90 4.75
C GLY A 142 5.86 -15.71 3.55
N VAL A 143 5.49 -14.90 2.55
CA VAL A 143 6.31 -14.74 1.33
C VAL A 143 7.62 -14.01 1.60
N ALA A 144 7.62 -13.06 2.53
CA ALA A 144 8.81 -12.28 2.90
C ALA A 144 9.60 -12.90 4.08
N ASP A 145 9.17 -14.03 4.64
CA ASP A 145 9.80 -14.64 5.83
C ASP A 145 11.28 -14.97 5.60
N GLY A 146 11.64 -15.43 4.39
CA GLY A 146 13.04 -15.70 4.02
C GLY A 146 13.95 -14.46 4.03
N LEU A 147 13.39 -13.25 4.10
CA LEU A 147 14.16 -12.00 4.19
C LEU A 147 14.46 -11.59 5.65
N SER A 148 13.83 -12.23 6.65
CA SER A 148 14.01 -11.90 8.07
C SER A 148 15.46 -11.97 8.54
N GLY A 149 16.22 -12.97 8.06
CA GLY A 149 17.64 -13.12 8.33
C GLY A 149 18.56 -12.17 7.51
N ARG A 150 17.99 -11.29 6.70
CA ARG A 150 18.70 -10.35 5.80
C ARG A 150 18.37 -8.89 6.10
N VAL A 151 17.66 -8.62 7.21
CA VAL A 151 17.38 -7.27 7.68
C VAL A 151 18.69 -6.54 7.96
N PRO A 152 18.86 -5.28 7.54
CA PRO A 152 20.06 -4.49 7.80
C PRO A 152 20.36 -4.37 9.30
N ALA A 153 21.61 -4.11 9.66
CA ALA A 153 22.00 -3.89 11.06
C ALA A 153 21.35 -2.64 11.69
N SER A 154 20.91 -1.68 10.86
CA SER A 154 20.22 -0.46 11.30
C SER A 154 19.03 -0.19 10.36
N PRO A 155 17.99 -1.03 10.43
CA PRO A 155 16.84 -0.87 9.55
C PRO A 155 16.09 0.43 9.90
N ARG A 156 15.44 1.04 8.90
CA ARG A 156 14.72 2.29 9.10
C ARG A 156 13.22 2.04 9.19
N TRP A 157 12.47 2.30 8.14
CA TRP A 157 11.01 2.16 8.12
C TRP A 157 10.58 0.95 7.31
N LEU A 158 9.72 0.13 7.90
CA LEU A 158 8.99 -0.94 7.21
C LEU A 158 7.48 -0.70 7.39
N LEU A 159 6.75 -0.58 6.29
CA LEU A 159 5.30 -0.81 6.27
C LEU A 159 5.05 -2.18 5.65
N ASP A 160 4.44 -3.07 6.41
CA ASP A 160 4.00 -4.38 5.90
C ASP A 160 2.47 -4.41 5.82
N VAL A 161 1.93 -4.61 4.62
CA VAL A 161 0.47 -4.59 4.40
C VAL A 161 -0.27 -5.77 5.04
N VAL A 162 0.45 -6.74 5.56
CA VAL A 162 -0.12 -7.84 6.34
C VAL A 162 -0.59 -7.31 7.70
N TYR A 163 -1.80 -7.69 8.09
CA TYR A 163 -2.38 -7.34 9.39
C TYR A 163 -2.75 -8.58 10.23
N SER A 164 -2.80 -9.76 9.61
CA SER A 164 -3.06 -11.02 10.31
C SER A 164 -2.45 -12.20 9.53
N PRO A 165 -1.62 -13.05 10.15
CA PRO A 165 -1.04 -12.90 11.50
C PRO A 165 -0.09 -11.71 11.59
N TRP A 166 0.02 -11.11 12.79
CA TRP A 166 0.89 -9.96 13.04
C TRP A 166 1.61 -10.12 14.40
N PRO A 167 2.91 -9.74 14.53
CA PRO A 167 3.78 -9.30 13.43
C PRO A 167 4.18 -10.44 12.49
N THR A 168 4.50 -10.12 11.22
CA THR A 168 5.16 -11.06 10.31
C THR A 168 6.59 -11.34 10.76
N GLN A 169 7.22 -12.42 10.28
CA GLN A 169 8.62 -12.69 10.61
C GLN A 169 9.55 -11.55 10.17
N LEU A 170 9.28 -10.93 9.01
CA LEU A 170 10.02 -9.77 8.54
C LEU A 170 9.83 -8.56 9.48
N ALA A 171 8.59 -8.24 9.86
CA ALA A 171 8.29 -7.14 10.76
C ALA A 171 8.93 -7.34 12.14
N HIS A 172 8.86 -8.57 12.68
CA HIS A 172 9.51 -8.91 13.95
C HIS A 172 11.04 -8.72 13.89
N ALA A 173 11.69 -9.24 12.84
CA ALA A 173 13.13 -9.06 12.65
C ALA A 173 13.52 -7.58 12.46
N TRP A 174 12.67 -6.82 11.76
CA TRP A 174 12.88 -5.39 11.55
C TRP A 174 12.85 -4.60 12.87
N GLN A 175 11.85 -4.87 13.70
CA GLN A 175 11.72 -4.26 15.02
C GLN A 175 12.86 -4.67 15.95
N ALA A 176 13.26 -5.94 15.94
CA ALA A 176 14.39 -6.45 16.72
C ALA A 176 15.72 -5.76 16.34
N GLY A 177 15.89 -5.36 15.05
CA GLY A 177 17.00 -4.56 14.56
C GLY A 177 16.92 -3.06 14.91
N GLY A 178 15.88 -2.62 15.62
CA GLY A 178 15.67 -1.21 16.02
C GLY A 178 14.95 -0.36 14.97
N GLY A 179 14.42 -0.95 13.89
CA GLY A 179 13.65 -0.23 12.89
C GLY A 179 12.20 0.04 13.32
N THR A 180 11.59 1.02 12.70
CA THR A 180 10.18 1.35 12.91
C THR A 180 9.30 0.52 11.98
N ILE A 181 8.27 -0.11 12.53
CA ILE A 181 7.30 -0.91 11.77
C ILE A 181 5.93 -0.24 11.77
N VAL A 182 5.24 -0.30 10.61
CA VAL A 182 3.85 0.12 10.43
C VAL A 182 3.07 -1.08 9.92
N SER A 183 2.02 -1.46 10.63
CA SER A 183 1.23 -2.65 10.29
C SER A 183 0.22 -2.38 9.18
N GLY A 184 -0.17 -3.42 8.47
CA GLY A 184 -1.26 -3.36 7.50
C GLY A 184 -2.60 -2.94 8.11
N ALA A 185 -2.80 -3.11 9.43
CA ALA A 185 -3.99 -2.63 10.12
C ALA A 185 -4.09 -1.10 10.11
N GLU A 186 -2.98 -0.39 10.24
CA GLU A 186 -2.97 1.08 10.14
C GLU A 186 -3.31 1.55 8.72
N MET A 187 -2.76 0.87 7.71
CA MET A 187 -3.13 1.12 6.31
C MET A 187 -4.60 0.81 6.05
N LEU A 188 -5.10 -0.33 6.56
CA LEU A 188 -6.50 -0.75 6.41
C LEU A 188 -7.45 0.29 7.01
N LEU A 189 -7.14 0.80 8.20
CA LEU A 189 -7.91 1.86 8.85
C LEU A 189 -7.92 3.13 7.99
N ALA A 190 -6.75 3.63 7.64
CA ALA A 190 -6.62 4.91 6.94
C ALA A 190 -7.29 4.89 5.54
N GLN A 191 -7.19 3.77 4.78
CA GLN A 191 -7.88 3.65 3.51
C GLN A 191 -9.41 3.58 3.69
N ALA A 192 -9.88 2.92 4.76
CA ALA A 192 -11.30 2.80 5.05
C ALA A 192 -11.91 4.13 5.52
N GLU A 193 -11.17 4.92 6.31
CA GLU A 193 -11.58 6.30 6.66
C GLU A 193 -11.84 7.12 5.39
N ARG A 194 -10.91 7.05 4.42
CA ARG A 194 -11.09 7.75 3.16
C ARG A 194 -12.28 7.25 2.36
N GLN A 195 -12.59 5.95 2.41
CA GLN A 195 -13.81 5.39 1.80
C GLN A 195 -15.08 5.95 2.46
N VAL A 196 -15.12 5.99 3.79
CA VAL A 196 -16.27 6.58 4.53
C VAL A 196 -16.50 8.03 4.12
N GLU A 197 -15.44 8.85 4.08
CA GLU A 197 -15.54 10.24 3.65
C GLU A 197 -16.08 10.38 2.23
N LEU A 198 -15.58 9.57 1.30
CA LEU A 198 -16.03 9.60 -0.11
C LEU A 198 -17.48 9.15 -0.27
N MET A 199 -17.92 8.15 0.51
CA MET A 199 -19.25 7.56 0.40
C MET A 199 -20.31 8.39 1.12
N THR A 200 -19.95 9.07 2.21
CA THR A 200 -20.91 9.77 3.06
C THR A 200 -20.82 11.29 2.98
N GLY A 201 -19.69 11.83 2.55
CA GLY A 201 -19.37 13.26 2.62
C GLY A 201 -19.12 13.76 4.05
N LEU A 202 -19.05 12.87 5.04
CA LEU A 202 -18.83 13.17 6.45
C LEU A 202 -17.43 12.73 6.90
N PRO A 203 -16.84 13.36 7.92
CA PRO A 203 -15.61 12.88 8.53
C PRO A 203 -15.76 11.44 9.03
N ALA A 204 -14.74 10.63 8.84
CA ALA A 204 -14.74 9.25 9.31
C ALA A 204 -14.69 9.20 10.86
N PRO A 205 -15.46 8.31 11.52
CA PRO A 205 -15.41 8.12 12.97
C PRO A 205 -14.18 7.28 13.36
N THR A 206 -12.98 7.84 13.21
CA THR A 206 -11.68 7.17 13.34
C THR A 206 -11.55 6.33 14.62
N ASP A 207 -11.95 6.85 15.78
CA ASP A 207 -11.80 6.14 17.05
C ASP A 207 -12.68 4.87 17.09
N ALA A 208 -13.92 4.96 16.61
CA ALA A 208 -14.82 3.82 16.53
C ALA A 208 -14.32 2.79 15.50
N MET A 209 -13.82 3.24 14.36
CA MET A 209 -13.24 2.37 13.33
C MET A 209 -11.98 1.67 13.83
N ARG A 210 -11.11 2.38 14.56
CA ARG A 210 -9.91 1.82 15.18
C ARG A 210 -10.26 0.75 16.23
N ALA A 211 -11.26 1.01 17.06
CA ALA A 211 -11.73 0.05 18.07
C ALA A 211 -12.33 -1.24 17.45
N ALA A 212 -12.79 -1.17 16.20
CA ALA A 212 -13.34 -2.31 15.46
C ALA A 212 -12.29 -3.10 14.67
N LEU A 213 -11.03 -2.65 14.62
CA LEU A 213 -9.96 -3.41 13.96
C LEU A 213 -9.80 -4.78 14.64
N PRO A 214 -9.45 -5.83 13.87
CA PRO A 214 -9.11 -7.12 14.47
C PRO A 214 -8.00 -6.93 15.52
N THR A 215 -8.27 -7.37 16.74
CA THR A 215 -7.21 -7.44 17.76
C THR A 215 -6.14 -8.39 17.26
N THR A 216 -4.94 -7.90 17.05
CA THR A 216 -3.77 -8.74 16.77
C THR A 216 -3.51 -9.57 18.02
N HIS A 217 -4.00 -10.82 18.03
CA HIS A 217 -3.60 -11.77 19.08
C HIS A 217 -2.15 -12.17 18.78
N SER A 218 -1.29 -11.80 19.70
CA SER A 218 0.12 -12.23 19.82
C SER A 218 0.20 -13.73 19.98
#